data_8791438fd72d1d27cab489eab5430657
#
_entry.id   8791438fd72d1d27cab489eab5430657
#
_cell.length_a   1.000
_cell.length_b   1.000
_cell.length_c   1.000
_cell.angle_alpha   90.00
_cell.angle_beta   90.00
_cell.angle_gamma   90.00
#
_symmetry.space_group_name_H-M   'P 1'
#
loop_
_entity.id
_entity.type
_entity.pdbx_description
1 polymer ?
#
loop_
_entity_poly.entity_id
_entity_poly.type
_entity_poly.pdbx_seq_one_letter_code
_entity_poly.pdbx_strand_id
1 'polypeptide(L)'
;SKGRAAIVCFPGIFYRGGAEQKIRKYLVDNNFVETVISLAPNLFFGTSIAVNILVLSKHKTDNKTQFVDASGADFYKKETNNNVLTEKHIEEIMKIFDTKEDIPHVAKCIEYEAIVDNDYNLSVSSYVEAKDTREIIDINELNKEIKTTVAKIDKLRTEIDEIIEVIEG
;
A
#
# COMPACT_ATOMS: atom_id res chain seq x y z
N SER A 1 19.22 28.70 -2.63
CA SER A 1 19.62 27.51 -1.86
C SER A 1 19.13 26.27 -2.58
N LYS A 2 20.01 25.31 -2.88
CA LYS A 2 19.71 24.07 -3.62
C LYS A 2 19.58 22.87 -2.65
N GLY A 3 18.96 23.08 -1.49
CA GLY A 3 18.82 22.02 -0.48
C GLY A 3 17.74 21.00 -0.83
N ARG A 4 18.04 19.69 -0.64
CA ARG A 4 17.09 18.58 -0.66
C ARG A 4 17.18 17.83 0.67
N ALA A 5 16.04 17.32 1.17
CA ALA A 5 15.97 16.50 2.37
C ALA A 5 15.05 15.31 2.14
N ALA A 6 15.39 14.16 2.70
CA ALA A 6 14.52 12.98 2.76
C ALA A 6 14.29 12.63 4.23
N ILE A 7 13.05 12.47 4.62
CA ILE A 7 12.63 12.26 6.01
C ILE A 7 11.72 11.04 6.06
N VAL A 8 12.06 10.07 6.91
CA VAL A 8 11.20 8.93 7.21
C VAL A 8 10.12 9.36 8.18
N CYS A 9 8.86 9.13 7.81
CA CYS A 9 7.70 9.62 8.55
C CYS A 9 6.65 8.52 8.74
N PHE A 10 5.90 8.59 9.83
CA PHE A 10 4.68 7.79 10.00
C PHE A 10 3.56 8.30 9.10
N PRO A 11 2.68 7.41 8.58
CA PRO A 11 1.63 7.79 7.65
C PRO A 11 0.68 8.88 8.16
N GLY A 12 0.43 8.93 9.46
CA GLY A 12 -0.52 9.86 10.07
C GLY A 12 -0.25 11.33 9.80
N ILE A 13 1.00 11.76 9.66
CA ILE A 13 1.35 13.15 9.42
C ILE A 13 0.87 13.64 8.04
N PHE A 14 0.62 12.74 7.11
CA PHE A 14 0.22 13.07 5.74
C PHE A 14 -1.27 13.38 5.57
N TYR A 15 -2.13 12.99 6.54
CA TYR A 15 -3.58 13.20 6.44
C TYR A 15 -4.25 13.81 7.69
N ARG A 16 -3.59 13.77 8.86
CA ARG A 16 -4.17 14.34 10.08
C ARG A 16 -4.38 15.85 9.94
N GLY A 17 -5.46 16.36 10.58
CA GLY A 17 -5.74 17.78 10.68
C GLY A 17 -4.89 18.50 11.73
N GLY A 18 -5.21 19.75 12.01
CA GLY A 18 -4.57 20.53 13.08
C GLY A 18 -3.19 21.05 12.72
N ALA A 19 -2.20 20.82 13.58
CA ALA A 19 -0.83 21.33 13.39
C ALA A 19 -0.15 20.73 12.17
N GLU A 20 -0.31 19.41 11.96
CA GLU A 20 0.27 18.70 10.82
C GLU A 20 -0.28 19.24 9.49
N GLN A 21 -1.57 19.53 9.40
CA GLN A 21 -2.16 20.14 8.20
C GLN A 21 -1.57 21.52 7.90
N LYS A 22 -1.36 22.36 8.92
CA LYS A 22 -0.72 23.68 8.74
C LYS A 22 0.71 23.54 8.20
N ILE A 23 1.45 22.54 8.67
CA ILE A 23 2.81 22.27 8.18
C ILE A 23 2.76 21.80 6.72
N ARG A 24 1.88 20.85 6.38
CA ARG A 24 1.70 20.40 5.00
C ARG A 24 1.32 21.55 4.07
N LYS A 25 0.34 22.37 4.49
CA LYS A 25 -0.04 23.57 3.75
C LYS A 25 1.16 24.47 3.47
N TYR A 26 1.95 24.78 4.49
CA TYR A 26 3.16 25.60 4.32
C TYR A 26 4.14 24.98 3.32
N LEU A 27 4.39 23.68 3.42
CA LEU A 27 5.34 22.98 2.54
C LEU A 27 4.86 22.91 1.10
N VAL A 28 3.57 22.69 0.87
CA VAL A 28 2.95 22.62 -0.45
C VAL A 28 2.86 24.00 -1.09
N ASP A 29 2.38 25.01 -0.36
CA ASP A 29 2.25 26.39 -0.85
C ASP A 29 3.61 27.01 -1.23
N ASN A 30 4.69 26.57 -0.59
CA ASN A 30 6.06 27.00 -0.94
C ASN A 30 6.73 26.08 -1.97
N ASN A 31 6.00 25.14 -2.55
CA ASN A 31 6.48 24.18 -3.55
C ASN A 31 7.70 23.37 -3.08
N PHE A 32 7.75 22.99 -1.80
CA PHE A 32 8.88 22.24 -1.24
C PHE A 32 8.69 20.72 -1.32
N VAL A 33 7.44 20.23 -1.41
CA VAL A 33 7.18 18.79 -1.47
C VAL A 33 7.50 18.27 -2.86
N GLU A 34 8.56 17.48 -2.98
CA GLU A 34 9.00 16.90 -4.25
C GLU A 34 8.33 15.54 -4.50
N THR A 35 8.44 14.63 -3.51
CA THR A 35 7.90 13.27 -3.63
C THR A 35 7.47 12.74 -2.26
N VAL A 36 6.41 11.96 -2.23
CA VAL A 36 6.01 11.13 -1.09
C VAL A 36 6.05 9.67 -1.53
N ILE A 37 6.85 8.84 -0.86
CA ILE A 37 7.02 7.43 -1.18
C ILE A 37 6.47 6.61 -0.02
N SER A 38 5.44 5.80 -0.25
CA SER A 38 4.94 4.81 0.69
C SER A 38 5.77 3.54 0.59
N LEU A 39 6.27 3.04 1.71
CA LEU A 39 7.07 1.81 1.77
C LEU A 39 6.27 0.66 2.38
N ALA A 40 6.75 -0.56 2.17
CA ALA A 40 6.16 -1.76 2.74
C ALA A 40 6.06 -1.69 4.27
N PRO A 41 5.06 -2.33 4.87
CA PRO A 41 5.00 -2.50 6.32
C PRO A 41 6.12 -3.42 6.81
N ASN A 42 6.33 -3.44 8.12
CA ASN A 42 7.27 -4.37 8.76
C ASN A 42 8.73 -4.30 8.25
N LEU A 43 9.18 -3.10 7.83
CA LEU A 43 10.59 -2.87 7.46
C LEU A 43 11.48 -2.56 8.66
N PHE A 44 10.93 -2.05 9.75
CA PHE A 44 11.68 -1.66 10.94
C PHE A 44 11.49 -2.67 12.07
N PHE A 45 12.56 -2.91 12.82
CA PHE A 45 12.51 -3.80 13.97
C PHE A 45 11.51 -3.29 15.01
N GLY A 46 10.68 -4.20 15.55
CA GLY A 46 9.73 -3.89 16.62
C GLY A 46 8.45 -3.16 16.20
N THR A 47 8.22 -2.92 14.92
CA THR A 47 6.97 -2.34 14.42
C THR A 47 6.54 -2.92 13.08
N SER A 48 5.25 -3.19 12.96
CA SER A 48 4.62 -3.62 11.70
C SER A 48 4.05 -2.44 10.89
N ILE A 49 4.19 -1.22 11.39
CA ILE A 49 3.61 -0.04 10.74
C ILE A 49 4.38 0.28 9.46
N ALA A 50 3.66 0.51 8.36
CA ALA A 50 4.24 1.05 7.14
C ALA A 50 4.78 2.47 7.41
N VAL A 51 5.83 2.85 6.71
CA VAL A 51 6.41 4.20 6.78
C VAL A 51 6.44 4.85 5.41
N ASN A 52 6.52 6.16 5.40
CA ASN A 52 6.63 6.92 4.16
C ASN A 52 7.93 7.74 4.19
N ILE A 53 8.50 7.98 3.02
CA ILE A 53 9.60 8.92 2.84
C ILE A 53 9.02 10.21 2.26
N LEU A 54 9.20 11.32 2.98
CA LEU A 54 8.92 12.66 2.49
C LEU A 54 10.20 13.26 1.91
N VAL A 55 10.19 13.51 0.61
CA VAL A 55 11.30 14.20 -0.06
C VAL A 55 10.93 15.67 -0.27
N LEU A 56 11.74 16.55 0.29
CA LEU A 56 11.62 17.99 0.17
C LEU A 56 12.75 18.55 -0.71
N SER A 57 12.43 19.51 -1.57
CA SER A 57 13.39 20.19 -2.42
C SER A 57 13.11 21.69 -2.47
N LYS A 58 14.15 22.50 -2.35
CA LYS A 58 14.06 23.96 -2.58
C LYS A 58 14.35 24.34 -4.04
N HIS A 59 14.53 23.39 -4.91
CA HIS A 59 14.93 23.63 -6.31
C HIS A 59 13.99 22.95 -7.31
N LYS A 60 12.73 22.79 -6.93
CA LYS A 60 11.71 22.33 -7.88
C LYS A 60 11.49 23.37 -8.97
N THR A 61 11.31 22.89 -10.19
CA THR A 61 11.06 23.71 -11.38
C THR A 61 9.61 23.69 -11.85
N ASP A 62 8.84 22.76 -11.30
CA ASP A 62 7.40 22.58 -11.56
C ASP A 62 6.58 22.63 -10.26
N ASN A 63 5.27 22.63 -10.36
CA ASN A 63 4.33 22.63 -9.22
C ASN A 63 3.76 21.25 -8.91
N LYS A 64 4.31 20.17 -9.53
CA LYS A 64 3.79 18.82 -9.33
C LYS A 64 4.45 18.16 -8.11
N THR A 65 3.69 17.37 -7.40
CA THR A 65 4.22 16.46 -6.38
C THR A 65 4.05 15.02 -6.85
N GLN A 66 5.12 14.24 -6.81
CA GLN A 66 5.07 12.83 -7.14
C GLN A 66 4.65 12.02 -5.92
N PHE A 67 3.70 11.09 -6.11
CA PHE A 67 3.31 10.10 -5.13
C PHE A 67 3.71 8.73 -5.65
N VAL A 68 4.40 7.94 -4.82
CA VAL A 68 4.89 6.60 -5.18
C VAL A 68 4.42 5.59 -4.15
N ASP A 69 3.71 4.56 -4.58
CA ASP A 69 3.35 3.42 -3.76
C ASP A 69 4.34 2.27 -3.99
N ALA A 70 5.34 2.18 -3.12
CA ALA A 70 6.29 1.07 -3.06
C ALA A 70 5.97 0.13 -1.88
N SER A 71 4.70 0.02 -1.48
CA SER A 71 4.26 -0.91 -0.43
C SER A 71 3.90 -2.29 -0.97
N GLY A 72 3.76 -2.45 -2.27
CA GLY A 72 3.42 -3.70 -2.94
C GLY A 72 4.52 -4.76 -2.85
N ALA A 73 4.14 -6.03 -3.04
CA ALA A 73 5.05 -7.18 -2.92
C ALA A 73 6.24 -7.16 -3.89
N ASP A 74 6.15 -6.39 -4.96
CA ASP A 74 7.20 -6.22 -5.96
C ASP A 74 8.38 -5.38 -5.44
N PHE A 75 8.17 -4.60 -4.36
CA PHE A 75 9.14 -3.66 -3.80
C PHE A 75 9.79 -4.11 -2.49
N TYR A 76 9.56 -5.33 -2.04
CA TYR A 76 10.25 -5.87 -0.87
C TYR A 76 10.39 -7.39 -0.94
N LYS A 77 11.32 -7.93 -0.16
CA LYS A 77 11.45 -9.36 0.09
C LYS A 77 10.95 -9.66 1.49
N LYS A 78 10.03 -10.61 1.61
CA LYS A 78 9.58 -11.11 2.91
C LYS A 78 10.65 -12.03 3.51
N GLU A 79 11.06 -11.76 4.74
CA GLU A 79 11.90 -12.62 5.55
C GLU A 79 11.13 -13.13 6.78
N THR A 80 11.75 -13.96 7.60
CA THR A 80 11.07 -14.66 8.71
C THR A 80 10.40 -13.70 9.69
N ASN A 81 11.05 -12.59 10.03
CA ASN A 81 10.59 -11.67 11.07
C ASN A 81 10.19 -10.28 10.54
N ASN A 82 10.71 -9.88 9.39
CA ASN A 82 10.49 -8.56 8.82
C ASN A 82 10.59 -8.58 7.29
N ASN A 83 10.15 -7.51 6.66
CA ASN A 83 10.37 -7.27 5.24
C ASN A 83 11.71 -6.55 5.04
N VAL A 84 12.35 -6.77 3.91
CA VAL A 84 13.66 -6.19 3.59
C VAL A 84 13.63 -5.57 2.20
N LEU A 85 14.19 -4.37 2.07
CA LEU A 85 14.48 -3.75 0.78
C LEU A 85 15.84 -4.25 0.31
N THR A 86 15.87 -4.95 -0.82
CA THR A 86 17.13 -5.32 -1.49
C THR A 86 17.64 -4.17 -2.36
N GLU A 87 18.89 -4.20 -2.79
CA GLU A 87 19.45 -3.20 -3.71
C GLU A 87 18.59 -3.02 -4.96
N LYS A 88 18.11 -4.12 -5.53
CA LYS A 88 17.20 -4.10 -6.69
C LYS A 88 15.92 -3.30 -6.42
N HIS A 89 15.29 -3.48 -5.26
CA HIS A 89 14.08 -2.74 -4.90
C HIS A 89 14.39 -1.24 -4.73
N ILE A 90 15.53 -0.92 -4.12
CA ILE A 90 15.97 0.47 -3.94
C ILE A 90 16.25 1.13 -5.31
N GLU A 91 16.95 0.45 -6.21
CA GLU A 91 17.22 0.94 -7.57
C GLU A 91 15.93 1.19 -8.35
N GLU A 92 14.94 0.30 -8.24
CA GLU A 92 13.65 0.46 -8.89
C GLU A 92 12.87 1.66 -8.34
N ILE A 93 12.81 1.82 -7.02
CA ILE A 93 12.20 2.99 -6.37
C ILE A 93 12.92 4.28 -6.81
N MET A 94 14.26 4.27 -6.83
CA MET A 94 15.05 5.43 -7.27
C MET A 94 14.82 5.75 -8.75
N LYS A 95 14.70 4.75 -9.61
CA LYS A 95 14.36 4.95 -11.02
C LYS A 95 13.00 5.62 -11.18
N ILE A 96 11.98 5.17 -10.46
CA ILE A 96 10.64 5.78 -10.45
C ILE A 96 10.71 7.23 -9.95
N PHE A 97 11.47 7.45 -8.87
CA PHE A 97 11.70 8.79 -8.32
C PHE A 97 12.33 9.74 -9.35
N ASP A 98 13.33 9.29 -10.10
CA ASP A 98 14.07 10.12 -11.04
C ASP A 98 13.31 10.39 -12.35
N THR A 99 12.58 9.40 -12.88
CA THR A 99 11.84 9.54 -14.15
C THR A 99 10.62 10.44 -14.02
N LYS A 100 10.02 10.53 -12.84
CA LYS A 100 8.76 11.30 -12.59
C LYS A 100 7.61 10.90 -13.52
N GLU A 101 7.61 9.66 -14.01
CA GLU A 101 6.57 9.14 -14.89
C GLU A 101 5.36 8.63 -14.08
N ASP A 102 4.17 8.77 -14.67
CA ASP A 102 2.97 8.15 -14.13
C ASP A 102 2.97 6.66 -14.48
N ILE A 103 2.92 5.82 -13.45
CA ILE A 103 2.90 4.36 -13.57
C ILE A 103 1.62 3.85 -12.89
N PRO A 104 0.71 3.18 -13.62
CA PRO A 104 -0.52 2.65 -13.05
C PRO A 104 -0.27 1.85 -11.77
N HIS A 105 -1.01 2.14 -10.72
CA HIS A 105 -0.94 1.50 -9.40
C HIS A 105 0.39 1.66 -8.63
N VAL A 106 1.34 2.45 -9.16
CA VAL A 106 2.67 2.60 -8.54
C VAL A 106 3.04 4.06 -8.33
N ALA A 107 2.90 4.92 -9.35
CA ALA A 107 3.34 6.31 -9.24
C ALA A 107 2.43 7.26 -10.00
N LYS A 108 2.24 8.45 -9.44
CA LYS A 108 1.46 9.52 -10.08
C LYS A 108 1.99 10.89 -9.70
N CYS A 109 2.11 11.78 -10.68
CA CYS A 109 2.44 13.19 -10.48
C CYS A 109 1.15 14.02 -10.40
N ILE A 110 0.97 14.72 -9.30
CA ILE A 110 -0.25 15.47 -8.96
C ILE A 110 0.06 16.96 -8.97
N GLU A 111 -0.78 17.73 -9.64
CA GLU A 111 -0.71 19.20 -9.69
C GLU A 111 -1.05 19.80 -8.31
N TYR A 112 -0.52 20.99 -8.06
CA TYR A 112 -0.72 21.75 -6.83
C TYR A 112 -2.21 21.92 -6.48
N GLU A 113 -3.04 22.29 -7.46
CA GLU A 113 -4.47 22.56 -7.29
C GLU A 113 -5.21 21.34 -6.75
N ALA A 114 -4.90 20.15 -7.25
CA ALA A 114 -5.53 18.91 -6.80
C ALA A 114 -5.14 18.53 -5.34
N ILE A 115 -3.97 18.95 -4.89
CA ILE A 115 -3.55 18.76 -3.48
C ILE A 115 -4.28 19.76 -2.58
N VAL A 116 -4.44 21.00 -3.03
CA VAL A 116 -5.21 22.03 -2.31
C VAL A 116 -6.66 21.61 -2.15
N ASP A 117 -7.30 21.16 -3.25
CA ASP A 117 -8.70 20.71 -3.27
C ASP A 117 -8.93 19.49 -2.36
N ASN A 118 -7.87 18.72 -2.09
CA ASN A 118 -7.89 17.59 -1.14
C ASN A 118 -7.33 17.97 0.25
N ASP A 119 -7.56 19.20 0.70
CA ASP A 119 -7.19 19.70 2.04
C ASP A 119 -5.70 19.47 2.41
N TYR A 120 -4.81 19.62 1.42
CA TYR A 120 -3.37 19.36 1.60
C TYR A 120 -3.07 17.95 2.12
N ASN A 121 -3.91 16.99 1.80
CA ASN A 121 -3.65 15.59 2.06
C ASN A 121 -2.48 15.11 1.19
N LEU A 122 -1.46 14.53 1.81
CA LEU A 122 -0.28 14.00 1.14
C LEU A 122 -0.18 12.46 1.29
N SER A 123 -1.28 11.80 1.64
CA SER A 123 -1.32 10.33 1.67
C SER A 123 -1.23 9.76 0.26
N VAL A 124 -0.31 8.85 0.03
CA VAL A 124 -0.09 8.22 -1.28
C VAL A 124 -1.37 7.52 -1.77
N SER A 125 -2.08 6.82 -0.89
CA SER A 125 -3.33 6.12 -1.22
C SER A 125 -4.49 7.01 -1.67
N SER A 126 -4.38 8.34 -1.48
CA SER A 126 -5.37 9.31 -1.99
C SER A 126 -5.18 9.62 -3.48
N TYR A 127 -4.04 9.28 -4.06
CA TYR A 127 -3.67 9.64 -5.43
C TYR A 127 -3.25 8.45 -6.29
N VAL A 128 -2.69 7.42 -5.68
CA VAL A 128 -2.29 6.17 -6.33
C VAL A 128 -3.25 5.07 -5.89
N GLU A 129 -4.05 4.57 -6.82
CA GLU A 129 -4.96 3.46 -6.56
C GLU A 129 -4.16 2.16 -6.43
N ALA A 130 -4.38 1.44 -5.34
CA ALA A 130 -3.79 0.12 -5.17
C ALA A 130 -4.28 -0.84 -6.27
N LYS A 131 -3.41 -1.74 -6.71
CA LYS A 131 -3.81 -2.82 -7.63
C LYS A 131 -4.88 -3.68 -6.96
N ASP A 132 -6.01 -3.85 -7.61
CA ASP A 132 -7.04 -4.77 -7.13
C ASP A 132 -6.54 -6.21 -7.25
N THR A 133 -6.14 -6.76 -6.11
CA THR A 133 -5.64 -8.15 -6.00
C THR A 133 -6.72 -9.11 -5.51
N ARG A 134 -7.98 -8.66 -5.42
CA ARG A 134 -9.07 -9.54 -5.02
C ARG A 134 -9.27 -10.60 -6.08
N GLU A 135 -9.26 -11.87 -5.66
CA GLU A 135 -9.65 -12.96 -6.53
C GLU A 135 -11.10 -12.74 -7.00
N ILE A 136 -11.32 -12.79 -8.31
CA ILE A 136 -12.67 -12.82 -8.86
C ILE A 136 -13.20 -14.21 -8.57
N ILE A 137 -13.93 -14.35 -7.47
CA ILE A 137 -14.56 -15.61 -7.10
C ILE A 137 -15.78 -15.80 -8.01
N ASP A 138 -15.75 -16.83 -8.84
CA ASP A 138 -16.96 -17.27 -9.55
C ASP A 138 -17.92 -17.91 -8.54
N ILE A 139 -18.98 -17.16 -8.22
CA ILE A 139 -20.01 -17.60 -7.26
C ILE A 139 -20.64 -18.94 -7.69
N ASN A 140 -20.74 -19.22 -8.98
CA ASN A 140 -21.31 -20.48 -9.47
C ASN A 140 -20.35 -21.65 -9.20
N GLU A 141 -19.05 -21.45 -9.38
CA GLU A 141 -18.02 -22.46 -9.08
C GLU A 141 -17.94 -22.74 -7.60
N LEU A 142 -17.91 -21.68 -6.76
CA LEU A 142 -17.94 -21.81 -5.31
C LEU A 142 -19.19 -22.52 -4.80
N ASN A 143 -20.37 -22.19 -5.34
CA ASN A 143 -21.62 -22.88 -5.01
C ASN A 143 -21.61 -24.37 -5.41
N LYS A 144 -20.94 -24.73 -6.49
CA LYS A 144 -20.79 -26.13 -6.93
C LYS A 144 -19.87 -26.89 -5.98
N GLU A 145 -18.77 -26.27 -5.54
CA GLU A 145 -17.86 -26.85 -4.54
C GLU A 145 -18.56 -27.04 -3.19
N ILE A 146 -19.34 -26.05 -2.75
CA ILE A 146 -20.14 -26.15 -1.52
C ILE A 146 -21.09 -27.34 -1.60
N LYS A 147 -21.87 -27.45 -2.68
CA LYS A 147 -22.81 -28.58 -2.87
C LYS A 147 -22.09 -29.93 -2.83
N THR A 148 -20.94 -30.02 -3.48
CA THR A 148 -20.13 -31.26 -3.50
C THR A 148 -19.61 -31.62 -2.12
N THR A 149 -19.17 -30.62 -1.38
CA THR A 149 -18.65 -30.80 0.00
C THR A 149 -19.75 -31.21 0.96
N VAL A 150 -20.94 -30.59 0.87
CA VAL A 150 -22.11 -30.95 1.70
C VAL A 150 -22.54 -32.39 1.41
N ALA A 151 -22.62 -32.79 0.14
CA ALA A 151 -22.95 -34.18 -0.23
C ALA A 151 -21.95 -35.21 0.33
N LYS A 152 -20.64 -34.86 0.37
CA LYS A 152 -19.64 -35.71 1.01
C LYS A 152 -19.83 -35.81 2.52
N ILE A 153 -20.17 -34.70 3.17
CA ILE A 153 -20.46 -34.68 4.62
C ILE A 153 -21.67 -35.57 4.94
N ASP A 154 -22.75 -35.44 4.17
CA ASP A 154 -23.94 -36.22 4.39
C ASP A 154 -23.68 -37.74 4.21
N LYS A 155 -22.89 -38.10 3.17
CA LYS A 155 -22.48 -39.49 2.98
C LYS A 155 -21.66 -40.02 4.15
N LEU A 156 -20.69 -39.27 4.64
CA LEU A 156 -19.87 -39.67 5.78
C LEU A 156 -20.69 -39.79 7.07
N ARG A 157 -21.70 -38.93 7.28
CA ARG A 157 -22.62 -39.05 8.41
C ARG A 157 -23.41 -40.36 8.32
N THR A 158 -23.97 -40.69 7.18
CA THR A 158 -24.69 -41.96 6.98
C THR A 158 -23.79 -43.17 7.26
N GLU A 159 -22.54 -43.13 6.78
CA GLU A 159 -21.58 -44.23 7.05
C GLU A 159 -21.24 -44.37 8.56
N ILE A 160 -21.17 -43.23 9.27
CA ILE A 160 -20.99 -43.20 10.74
C ILE A 160 -22.21 -43.79 11.44
N ASP A 161 -23.43 -43.37 11.05
CA ASP A 161 -24.68 -43.84 11.65
C ASP A 161 -24.80 -45.38 11.44
N GLU A 162 -24.49 -45.91 10.26
CA GLU A 162 -24.45 -47.35 9.99
C GLU A 162 -23.45 -48.12 10.90
N ILE A 163 -22.27 -47.56 11.18
CA ILE A 163 -21.29 -48.10 12.08
C ILE A 163 -21.78 -48.10 13.51
N ILE A 164 -22.44 -47.03 13.95
CA ILE A 164 -23.01 -46.93 15.29
C ILE A 164 -24.10 -47.99 15.50
N GLU A 165 -25.00 -48.19 14.52
CA GLU A 165 -26.04 -49.23 14.58
C GLU A 165 -25.45 -50.64 14.73
N VAL A 166 -24.31 -50.90 14.07
CA VAL A 166 -23.62 -52.23 14.21
C VAL A 166 -22.97 -52.38 15.58
N ILE A 167 -22.55 -51.29 16.22
CA ILE A 167 -21.91 -51.34 17.54
C ILE A 167 -22.93 -51.43 18.67
N GLU A 168 -24.08 -50.78 18.54
CA GLU A 168 -25.13 -50.68 19.56
C GLU A 168 -26.14 -51.85 19.49
N GLY A 169 -26.24 -52.58 18.37
CA GLY A 169 -27.13 -53.75 18.16
C GLY A 169 -26.46 -55.05 18.51
#